data_1decced00a5fcb675d5ed17a732c6890
#
_entry.id   1decced00a5fcb675d5ed17a732c6890
#
_cell.length_a   1.000
_cell.length_b   1.000
_cell.length_c   1.000
_cell.angle_alpha   90.00
_cell.angle_beta   90.00
_cell.angle_gamma   90.00
#
_symmetry.space_group_name_H-M   'P 1'
#
loop_
_entity.id
_entity.type
_entity.pdbx_description
1 polymer ?
#
loop_
_entity_poly.entity_id
_entity_poly.type
_entity_poly.pdbx_seq_one_letter_code
_entity_poly.pdbx_strand_id
1 'polypeptide(L)'
;MGKKLKVLLLEPFHSGSHQAWAEGLTKHTRHDISLISHPGSYWRWRVRGSALTMAEKAQEIVNKNGKPDVVLASGMIDLAAWLGFTKRFIGDPPVVLYQHENQLTYPVPSGQSPDSSMKFVNWKNMAIADQIWFNSDFHKESLLGALPEFLKNVPDMSHSHLLKQTIDKMRVVPVGVELSEIEYSDSI
;
A
#
# COMPACT_ATOMS: atom_id res chain seq x y z
N MET A 1 -28.59 -2.70 -2.38
CA MET A 1 -27.41 -2.28 -1.57
C MET A 1 -26.41 -3.42 -1.55
N GLY A 2 -25.11 -3.19 -1.87
CA GLY A 2 -24.09 -4.25 -1.83
C GLY A 2 -23.80 -4.70 -0.39
N LYS A 3 -23.25 -5.93 -0.25
CA LYS A 3 -22.80 -6.50 1.03
C LYS A 3 -21.83 -5.56 1.75
N LYS A 4 -21.97 -5.40 3.06
CA LYS A 4 -20.98 -4.76 3.90
C LYS A 4 -19.77 -5.70 4.06
N LEU A 5 -18.57 -5.24 3.70
CA LEU A 5 -17.35 -6.04 3.74
C LEU A 5 -16.58 -5.78 5.04
N LYS A 6 -15.89 -6.80 5.52
CA LYS A 6 -14.85 -6.69 6.55
C LYS A 6 -13.52 -6.41 5.84
N VAL A 7 -12.99 -5.22 6.01
CA VAL A 7 -11.72 -4.80 5.40
C VAL A 7 -10.64 -4.74 6.47
N LEU A 8 -9.54 -5.46 6.25
CA LEU A 8 -8.34 -5.32 7.08
C LEU A 8 -7.41 -4.30 6.40
N LEU A 9 -7.28 -3.12 7.02
CA LEU A 9 -6.45 -2.03 6.51
C LEU A 9 -5.09 -2.03 7.20
N LEU A 10 -4.02 -2.12 6.40
CA LEU A 10 -2.63 -2.13 6.85
C LEU A 10 -1.96 -0.78 6.53
N GLU A 11 -1.65 0.01 7.57
CA GLU A 11 -0.95 1.29 7.43
C GLU A 11 0.28 1.33 8.34
N PRO A 12 1.46 0.90 7.84
CA PRO A 12 2.68 0.80 8.65
C PRO A 12 3.31 2.15 9.01
N PHE A 13 2.89 3.24 8.35
CA PHE A 13 3.44 4.59 8.56
C PHE A 13 2.31 5.59 8.80
N HIS A 14 1.60 5.43 9.92
CA HIS A 14 0.42 6.21 10.27
C HIS A 14 0.80 7.63 10.72
N SER A 15 0.97 8.53 9.75
CA SER A 15 1.35 9.93 9.96
C SER A 15 1.03 10.76 8.71
N GLY A 16 0.77 12.05 8.87
CA GLY A 16 0.53 12.98 7.78
C GLY A 16 -0.57 12.51 6.81
N SER A 17 -0.29 12.50 5.51
CA SER A 17 -1.24 12.08 4.47
C SER A 17 -1.67 10.63 4.57
N HIS A 18 -0.83 9.73 5.04
CA HIS A 18 -1.17 8.33 5.29
C HIS A 18 -2.22 8.17 6.39
N GLN A 19 -2.02 8.90 7.49
CA GLN A 19 -2.98 8.94 8.60
C GLN A 19 -4.31 9.52 8.14
N ALA A 20 -4.30 10.68 7.50
CA ALA A 20 -5.51 11.34 7.01
C ALA A 20 -6.30 10.44 6.04
N TRP A 21 -5.60 9.73 5.14
CA TRP A 21 -6.23 8.77 4.25
C TRP A 21 -6.86 7.59 5.00
N ALA A 22 -6.13 6.95 5.91
CA ALA A 22 -6.62 5.77 6.63
C ALA A 22 -7.81 6.10 7.54
N GLU A 23 -7.74 7.23 8.27
CA GLU A 23 -8.81 7.71 9.15
C GLU A 23 -10.02 8.18 8.33
N GLY A 24 -9.80 8.94 7.24
CA GLY A 24 -10.85 9.39 6.33
C GLY A 24 -11.59 8.22 5.69
N LEU A 25 -10.85 7.20 5.20
CA LEU A 25 -11.47 5.99 4.66
C LEU A 25 -12.30 5.27 5.75
N THR A 26 -11.78 5.15 6.95
CA THR A 26 -12.50 4.51 8.08
C THR A 26 -13.77 5.27 8.44
N LYS A 27 -13.71 6.60 8.45
CA LYS A 27 -14.83 7.49 8.79
C LYS A 27 -15.95 7.47 7.75
N HIS A 28 -15.60 7.46 6.46
CA HIS A 28 -16.55 7.70 5.37
C HIS A 28 -17.01 6.46 4.62
N THR A 29 -16.39 5.28 4.85
CA THR A 29 -16.81 4.06 4.20
C THR A 29 -18.04 3.44 4.87
N ARG A 30 -18.83 2.70 4.09
CA ARG A 30 -19.91 1.84 4.62
C ARG A 30 -19.40 0.48 5.10
N HIS A 31 -18.13 0.14 4.86
CA HIS A 31 -17.54 -1.15 5.19
C HIS A 31 -17.00 -1.17 6.62
N ASP A 32 -16.80 -2.36 7.18
CA ASP A 32 -16.17 -2.53 8.50
C ASP A 32 -14.66 -2.54 8.36
N ILE A 33 -14.00 -1.43 8.72
CA ILE A 33 -12.55 -1.33 8.69
C ILE A 33 -11.95 -1.77 10.03
N SER A 34 -11.05 -2.74 9.98
CA SER A 34 -10.11 -3.04 11.07
C SER A 34 -8.74 -2.48 10.68
N LEU A 35 -8.37 -1.33 11.25
CA LEU A 35 -7.08 -0.68 10.97
C LEU A 35 -5.98 -1.27 11.84
N ILE A 36 -4.91 -1.73 11.19
CA ILE A 36 -3.63 -2.05 11.84
C ILE A 36 -2.63 -0.99 11.43
N SER A 37 -2.08 -0.27 12.40
CA SER A 37 -1.12 0.79 12.13
C SER A 37 0.10 0.74 13.05
N HIS A 38 1.17 1.41 12.60
CA HIS A 38 2.33 1.77 13.39
C HIS A 38 2.56 3.28 13.34
N PRO A 39 3.19 3.88 14.37
CA PRO A 39 3.53 5.30 14.34
C PRO A 39 4.37 5.68 13.11
N GLY A 40 4.17 6.91 12.61
CA GLY A 40 4.88 7.47 11.47
C GLY A 40 6.34 7.83 11.76
N SER A 41 7.14 6.83 12.06
CA SER A 41 8.57 6.96 12.34
C SER A 41 9.35 5.80 11.72
N TYR A 42 10.66 6.02 11.46
CA TYR A 42 11.56 4.96 10.95
C TYR A 42 11.05 4.28 9.67
N TRP A 43 10.60 5.04 8.68
CA TRP A 43 9.92 4.54 7.48
C TRP A 43 10.68 3.41 6.75
N ARG A 44 12.03 3.49 6.65
CA ARG A 44 12.84 2.41 6.04
C ARG A 44 12.71 1.09 6.79
N TRP A 45 12.59 1.16 8.12
CA TRP A 45 12.33 -0.01 8.94
C TRP A 45 10.90 -0.52 8.76
N ARG A 46 9.92 0.40 8.66
CA ARG A 46 8.51 0.01 8.41
C ARG A 46 8.38 -0.81 7.14
N VAL A 47 8.96 -0.36 6.05
CA VAL A 47 8.90 -1.10 4.77
C VAL A 47 9.48 -2.51 4.90
N ARG A 48 10.56 -2.71 5.67
CA ARG A 48 11.25 -4.00 5.77
C ARG A 48 10.74 -4.89 6.90
N GLY A 49 10.41 -4.32 8.05
CA GLY A 49 10.22 -5.07 9.30
C GLY A 49 8.81 -5.06 9.85
N SER A 50 7.91 -4.20 9.38
CA SER A 50 6.55 -4.11 9.94
C SER A 50 5.70 -5.35 9.67
N ALA A 51 6.01 -6.10 8.63
CA ALA A 51 5.23 -7.27 8.22
C ALA A 51 5.00 -8.26 9.37
N LEU A 52 6.03 -8.52 10.20
CA LEU A 52 5.93 -9.46 11.32
C LEU A 52 4.97 -8.94 12.41
N THR A 53 5.22 -7.74 12.92
CA THR A 53 4.41 -7.16 14.01
C THR A 53 2.97 -6.84 13.59
N MET A 54 2.76 -6.53 12.31
CA MET A 54 1.41 -6.36 11.77
C MET A 54 0.70 -7.71 11.56
N ALA A 55 1.43 -8.80 11.32
CA ALA A 55 0.85 -10.14 11.27
C ALA A 55 0.36 -10.60 12.66
N GLU A 56 1.10 -10.29 13.73
CA GLU A 56 0.69 -10.56 15.11
C GLU A 56 -0.64 -9.85 15.44
N LYS A 57 -0.74 -8.54 15.15
CA LYS A 57 -1.98 -7.77 15.31
C LYS A 57 -3.13 -8.30 14.44
N ALA A 58 -2.82 -8.73 13.21
CA ALA A 58 -3.82 -9.35 12.34
C ALA A 58 -4.39 -10.64 12.92
N GLN A 59 -3.56 -11.46 13.57
CA GLN A 59 -4.00 -12.67 14.25
C GLN A 59 -5.01 -12.35 15.37
N GLU A 60 -4.75 -11.33 16.17
CA GLU A 60 -5.64 -10.89 17.23
C GLU A 60 -7.02 -10.43 16.67
N ILE A 61 -6.99 -9.64 15.58
CA ILE A 61 -8.19 -9.16 14.91
C ILE A 61 -9.00 -10.32 14.32
N VAL A 62 -8.33 -11.25 13.63
CA VAL A 62 -9.00 -12.41 13.03
C VAL A 62 -9.62 -13.31 14.10
N ASN A 63 -8.95 -13.50 15.23
CA ASN A 63 -9.49 -14.27 16.35
C ASN A 63 -10.76 -13.62 16.93
N LYS A 64 -10.82 -12.28 16.99
CA LYS A 64 -11.93 -11.52 17.52
C LYS A 64 -13.08 -11.33 16.54
N ASN A 65 -12.76 -10.96 15.31
CA ASN A 65 -13.72 -10.45 14.32
C ASN A 65 -13.98 -11.44 13.17
N GLY A 66 -13.22 -12.54 13.11
CA GLY A 66 -13.20 -13.46 11.97
C GLY A 66 -12.35 -12.95 10.81
N LYS A 67 -12.26 -13.77 9.75
CA LYS A 67 -11.45 -13.47 8.57
C LYS A 67 -11.96 -12.24 7.82
N PRO A 68 -11.07 -11.42 7.23
CA PRO A 68 -11.46 -10.30 6.39
C PRO A 68 -12.01 -10.81 5.04
N ASP A 69 -12.92 -10.01 4.45
CA ASP A 69 -13.35 -10.20 3.05
C ASP A 69 -12.34 -9.60 2.06
N VAL A 70 -11.54 -8.59 2.51
CA VAL A 70 -10.52 -7.89 1.70
C VAL A 70 -9.38 -7.42 2.60
N VAL A 71 -8.16 -7.48 2.10
CA VAL A 71 -6.99 -6.79 2.67
C VAL A 71 -6.68 -5.56 1.82
N LEU A 72 -6.59 -4.39 2.46
CA LEU A 72 -6.14 -3.15 1.84
C LEU A 72 -4.84 -2.72 2.53
N ALA A 73 -3.75 -2.64 1.78
CA ALA A 73 -2.44 -2.29 2.32
C ALA A 73 -1.88 -1.04 1.66
N SER A 74 -1.31 -0.12 2.44
CA SER A 74 -0.47 0.93 1.88
C SER A 74 0.91 0.40 1.44
N GLY A 75 1.59 1.13 0.56
CA GLY A 75 2.85 0.69 -0.05
C GLY A 75 4.05 0.56 0.91
N MET A 76 3.91 0.95 2.18
CA MET A 76 5.00 1.02 3.17
C MET A 76 5.24 -0.29 3.94
N ILE A 77 4.90 -1.44 3.36
CA ILE A 77 5.07 -2.78 3.95
C ILE A 77 5.77 -3.72 2.96
N ASP A 78 6.44 -4.77 3.44
CA ASP A 78 6.70 -5.96 2.63
C ASP A 78 5.46 -6.87 2.68
N LEU A 79 4.56 -6.65 1.72
CA LEU A 79 3.26 -7.32 1.64
C LEU A 79 3.42 -8.82 1.40
N ALA A 80 4.41 -9.22 0.59
CA ALA A 80 4.68 -10.64 0.34
C ALA A 80 5.10 -11.37 1.62
N ALA A 81 5.95 -10.75 2.43
CA ALA A 81 6.33 -11.30 3.73
C ALA A 81 5.12 -11.35 4.68
N TRP A 82 4.31 -10.29 4.73
CA TRP A 82 3.11 -10.26 5.57
C TRP A 82 2.12 -11.37 5.21
N LEU A 83 1.84 -11.58 3.94
CA LEU A 83 1.00 -12.69 3.47
C LEU A 83 1.58 -14.05 3.84
N GLY A 84 2.91 -14.20 3.77
CA GLY A 84 3.58 -15.41 4.23
C GLY A 84 3.37 -15.71 5.72
N PHE A 85 3.47 -14.69 6.59
CA PHE A 85 3.24 -14.83 8.03
C PHE A 85 1.78 -15.11 8.38
N THR A 86 0.83 -14.57 7.60
CA THR A 86 -0.61 -14.63 7.92
C THR A 86 -1.35 -15.81 7.26
N LYS A 87 -0.76 -16.47 6.27
CA LYS A 87 -1.42 -17.48 5.41
C LYS A 87 -2.17 -18.58 6.16
N ARG A 88 -1.73 -18.93 7.38
CA ARG A 88 -2.35 -20.01 8.16
C ARG A 88 -3.71 -19.64 8.77
N PHE A 89 -3.98 -18.35 8.93
CA PHE A 89 -5.18 -17.88 9.63
C PHE A 89 -6.00 -16.86 8.83
N ILE A 90 -5.37 -16.07 7.93
CA ILE A 90 -6.07 -15.00 7.21
C ILE A 90 -7.06 -15.55 6.16
N GLY A 91 -6.80 -16.72 5.62
CA GLY A 91 -7.51 -17.27 4.46
C GLY A 91 -6.87 -16.82 3.16
N ASP A 92 -7.70 -16.59 2.15
CA ASP A 92 -7.29 -16.13 0.82
C ASP A 92 -8.16 -14.92 0.37
N PRO A 93 -8.15 -13.82 1.14
CA PRO A 93 -8.90 -12.62 0.77
C PRO A 93 -8.20 -11.90 -0.39
N PRO A 94 -8.95 -11.28 -1.32
CA PRO A 94 -8.37 -10.36 -2.29
C PRO A 94 -7.53 -9.27 -1.61
N VAL A 95 -6.40 -8.93 -2.24
CA VAL A 95 -5.43 -7.97 -1.73
C VAL A 95 -5.37 -6.75 -2.63
N VAL A 96 -5.64 -5.59 -2.07
CA VAL A 96 -5.53 -4.28 -2.73
C VAL A 96 -4.33 -3.55 -2.16
N LEU A 97 -3.44 -3.11 -3.05
CA LEU A 97 -2.29 -2.28 -2.70
C LEU A 97 -2.59 -0.83 -3.05
N TYR A 98 -2.58 0.07 -2.07
CA TYR A 98 -2.70 1.51 -2.29
C TYR A 98 -1.33 2.16 -2.26
N GLN A 99 -0.95 2.81 -3.36
CA GLN A 99 0.34 3.48 -3.52
C GLN A 99 0.18 4.98 -3.27
N HIS A 100 0.66 5.47 -2.12
CA HIS A 100 0.79 6.90 -1.84
C HIS A 100 1.98 7.50 -2.57
N GLU A 101 3.11 6.79 -2.53
CA GLU A 101 4.35 7.03 -3.25
C GLU A 101 4.96 5.70 -3.71
N ASN A 102 6.03 5.76 -4.51
CA ASN A 102 6.77 4.56 -4.89
C ASN A 102 8.29 4.80 -4.79
N GLN A 103 9.03 3.76 -4.47
CA GLN A 103 10.47 3.83 -4.26
C GLN A 103 11.29 3.82 -5.58
N LEU A 104 10.65 3.60 -6.72
CA LEU A 104 11.32 3.65 -8.03
C LEU A 104 11.63 5.07 -8.46
N THR A 105 10.66 5.98 -8.23
CA THR A 105 10.74 7.39 -8.66
C THR A 105 10.83 8.38 -7.50
N TYR A 106 10.87 7.87 -6.25
CA TYR A 106 11.00 8.74 -5.08
C TYR A 106 12.34 9.48 -5.11
N PRO A 107 12.35 10.81 -4.89
CA PRO A 107 13.58 11.59 -4.91
C PRO A 107 14.60 11.07 -3.90
N VAL A 108 15.84 10.88 -4.36
CA VAL A 108 16.96 10.49 -3.49
C VAL A 108 17.71 11.74 -3.08
N PRO A 109 17.90 11.98 -1.78
CA PRO A 109 18.68 13.12 -1.30
C PRO A 109 20.08 13.14 -1.91
N SER A 110 20.62 14.36 -2.15
CA SER A 110 21.99 14.53 -2.68
C SER A 110 23.00 13.80 -1.79
N GLY A 111 23.90 13.05 -2.41
CA GLY A 111 24.94 12.28 -1.71
C GLY A 111 24.50 10.90 -1.18
N GLN A 112 23.25 10.50 -1.39
CA GLN A 112 22.79 9.15 -1.06
C GLN A 112 22.61 8.30 -2.33
N SER A 113 22.91 7.00 -2.20
CA SER A 113 22.62 6.03 -3.27
C SER A 113 21.17 5.53 -3.14
N PRO A 114 20.47 5.30 -4.26
CA PRO A 114 19.15 4.66 -4.24
C PRO A 114 19.20 3.29 -3.57
N ASP A 115 18.25 3.02 -2.67
CA ASP A 115 18.13 1.70 -2.06
C ASP A 115 17.36 0.75 -2.98
N SER A 116 18.09 -0.08 -3.72
CA SER A 116 17.50 -1.05 -4.64
C SER A 116 16.60 -2.06 -3.93
N SER A 117 16.86 -2.37 -2.65
CA SER A 117 16.03 -3.32 -1.88
C SER A 117 14.61 -2.79 -1.69
N MET A 118 14.44 -1.48 -1.50
CA MET A 118 13.12 -0.85 -1.38
C MET A 118 12.35 -0.89 -2.70
N LYS A 119 13.04 -0.69 -3.83
CA LYS A 119 12.45 -0.82 -5.17
C LYS A 119 11.93 -2.24 -5.40
N PHE A 120 12.68 -3.26 -4.98
CA PHE A 120 12.24 -4.64 -5.06
C PHE A 120 11.05 -4.97 -4.14
N VAL A 121 10.98 -4.38 -2.96
CA VAL A 121 9.79 -4.50 -2.09
C VAL A 121 8.56 -3.94 -2.81
N ASN A 122 8.65 -2.74 -3.39
CA ASN A 122 7.54 -2.16 -4.16
C ASN A 122 7.13 -3.07 -5.33
N TRP A 123 8.10 -3.57 -6.10
CA TRP A 123 7.83 -4.46 -7.21
C TRP A 123 7.13 -5.76 -6.77
N LYS A 124 7.63 -6.43 -5.74
CA LYS A 124 7.00 -7.64 -5.18
C LYS A 124 5.57 -7.38 -4.71
N ASN A 125 5.34 -6.26 -4.03
CA ASN A 125 4.02 -5.87 -3.58
C ASN A 125 3.03 -5.72 -4.74
N MET A 126 3.46 -5.07 -5.83
CA MET A 126 2.64 -4.94 -7.04
C MET A 126 2.40 -6.28 -7.73
N ALA A 127 3.41 -7.14 -7.79
CA ALA A 127 3.28 -8.44 -8.43
C ALA A 127 2.27 -9.35 -7.71
N ILE A 128 2.26 -9.32 -6.37
CA ILE A 128 1.41 -10.20 -5.54
C ILE A 128 -0.01 -9.67 -5.34
N ALA A 129 -0.23 -8.34 -5.36
CA ALA A 129 -1.55 -7.75 -5.16
C ALA A 129 -2.52 -8.12 -6.30
N ASP A 130 -3.82 -8.24 -5.98
CA ASP A 130 -4.89 -8.47 -6.97
C ASP A 130 -5.31 -7.17 -7.66
N GLN A 131 -5.23 -6.03 -6.95
CA GLN A 131 -5.47 -4.69 -7.48
C GLN A 131 -4.39 -3.74 -6.96
N ILE A 132 -4.02 -2.76 -7.79
CA ILE A 132 -3.04 -1.73 -7.44
C ILE A 132 -3.70 -0.37 -7.68
N TRP A 133 -3.85 0.40 -6.61
CA TRP A 133 -4.49 1.71 -6.66
C TRP A 133 -3.46 2.82 -6.48
N PHE A 134 -3.50 3.80 -7.35
CA PHE A 134 -2.65 4.99 -7.30
C PHE A 134 -3.47 6.21 -6.91
N ASN A 135 -2.87 7.12 -6.16
CA ASN A 135 -3.51 8.37 -5.76
C ASN A 135 -3.72 9.36 -6.92
N SER A 136 -3.00 9.20 -8.04
CA SER A 136 -3.09 10.09 -9.21
C SER A 136 -2.58 9.42 -10.48
N ASP A 137 -3.01 9.94 -11.64
CA ASP A 137 -2.47 9.54 -12.94
C ASP A 137 -0.98 9.87 -13.04
N PHE A 138 -0.55 11.04 -12.55
CA PHE A 138 0.87 11.40 -12.51
C PHE A 138 1.73 10.35 -11.81
N HIS A 139 1.31 9.87 -10.65
CA HIS A 139 2.04 8.85 -9.91
C HIS A 139 2.09 7.52 -10.67
N LYS A 140 0.97 7.09 -11.23
CA LYS A 140 0.88 5.87 -12.04
C LYS A 140 1.79 5.94 -13.27
N GLU A 141 1.73 7.02 -14.04
CA GLU A 141 2.54 7.21 -15.26
C GLU A 141 4.04 7.31 -14.92
N SER A 142 4.40 8.00 -13.85
CA SER A 142 5.78 8.10 -13.37
C SER A 142 6.35 6.70 -13.04
N LEU A 143 5.57 5.86 -12.36
CA LEU A 143 5.98 4.49 -12.07
C LEU A 143 6.11 3.66 -13.35
N LEU A 144 5.12 3.73 -14.25
CA LEU A 144 5.13 2.99 -15.51
C LEU A 144 6.34 3.33 -16.37
N GLY A 145 6.75 4.59 -16.40
CA GLY A 145 7.97 5.03 -17.10
C GLY A 145 9.26 4.44 -16.51
N ALA A 146 9.31 4.23 -15.19
CA ALA A 146 10.50 3.73 -14.51
C ALA A 146 10.62 2.20 -14.48
N LEU A 147 9.51 1.47 -14.54
CA LEU A 147 9.46 0.01 -14.37
C LEU A 147 10.30 -0.76 -15.40
N PRO A 148 10.23 -0.49 -16.71
CA PRO A 148 10.99 -1.25 -17.70
C PRO A 148 12.50 -1.17 -17.48
N GLU A 149 13.00 0.01 -17.15
CA GLU A 149 14.43 0.21 -16.90
C GLU A 149 14.86 -0.48 -15.60
N PHE A 150 14.04 -0.39 -14.54
CA PHE A 150 14.30 -1.12 -13.30
C PHE A 150 14.40 -2.63 -13.54
N LEU A 151 13.49 -3.21 -14.32
CA LEU A 151 13.46 -4.64 -14.58
C LEU A 151 14.60 -5.11 -15.49
N LYS A 152 15.11 -4.27 -16.40
CA LYS A 152 16.29 -4.57 -17.21
C LYS A 152 17.56 -4.72 -16.38
N ASN A 153 17.66 -4.00 -15.26
CA ASN A 153 18.81 -4.02 -14.38
C ASN A 153 18.82 -5.22 -13.41
N VAL A 154 17.85 -6.13 -13.51
CA VAL A 154 17.88 -7.41 -12.79
C VAL A 154 18.95 -8.29 -13.43
N PRO A 155 19.99 -8.72 -12.68
CA PRO A 155 21.18 -9.35 -13.25
C PRO A 155 20.92 -10.74 -13.87
N ASP A 156 19.87 -11.40 -13.42
CA ASP A 156 19.46 -12.72 -13.87
C ASP A 156 17.93 -12.85 -13.75
N MET A 157 17.30 -13.71 -14.53
CA MET A 157 15.87 -14.02 -14.49
C MET A 157 14.96 -12.78 -14.39
N SER A 158 15.08 -11.88 -15.36
CA SER A 158 14.26 -10.66 -15.44
C SER A 158 12.77 -10.97 -15.25
N HIS A 159 12.10 -10.19 -14.39
CA HIS A 159 10.67 -10.31 -14.12
C HIS A 159 9.78 -9.66 -15.20
N SER A 160 10.33 -9.32 -16.36
CA SER A 160 9.62 -8.59 -17.43
C SER A 160 8.36 -9.30 -17.93
N HIS A 161 8.31 -10.63 -17.83
CA HIS A 161 7.12 -11.42 -18.17
C HIS A 161 5.90 -11.12 -17.27
N LEU A 162 6.13 -10.60 -16.06
CA LEU A 162 5.06 -10.21 -15.12
C LEU A 162 4.53 -8.79 -15.38
N LEU A 163 5.22 -7.99 -16.20
CA LEU A 163 4.92 -6.57 -16.36
C LEU A 163 3.49 -6.33 -16.84
N LYS A 164 3.07 -7.01 -17.91
CA LYS A 164 1.74 -6.84 -18.49
C LYS A 164 0.63 -7.14 -17.47
N GLN A 165 0.67 -8.30 -16.85
CA GLN A 165 -0.35 -8.69 -15.86
C GLN A 165 -0.37 -7.76 -14.63
N THR A 166 0.78 -7.15 -14.27
CA THR A 166 0.85 -6.18 -13.18
C THR A 166 0.21 -4.85 -13.59
N ILE A 167 0.44 -4.39 -14.82
CA ILE A 167 -0.19 -3.17 -15.36
C ILE A 167 -1.71 -3.32 -15.45
N ASP A 168 -2.21 -4.47 -15.87
CA ASP A 168 -3.65 -4.74 -16.02
C ASP A 168 -4.43 -4.61 -14.70
N LYS A 169 -3.75 -4.72 -13.54
CA LYS A 169 -4.30 -4.54 -12.18
C LYS A 169 -4.36 -3.08 -11.71
N MET A 170 -3.71 -2.14 -12.42
CA MET A 170 -3.53 -0.76 -11.99
C MET A 170 -4.77 0.10 -12.23
N ARG A 171 -5.17 0.86 -11.22
CA ARG A 171 -6.29 1.83 -11.27
C ARG A 171 -5.86 3.11 -10.57
N VAL A 172 -6.46 4.24 -10.96
CA VAL A 172 -6.33 5.49 -10.24
C VAL A 172 -7.55 5.65 -9.33
N VAL A 173 -7.27 5.83 -8.05
CA VAL A 173 -8.27 6.05 -7.00
C VAL A 173 -7.76 7.22 -6.15
N PRO A 174 -8.19 8.46 -6.45
CA PRO A 174 -7.72 9.64 -5.75
C PRO A 174 -7.95 9.59 -4.24
N VAL A 175 -7.09 10.28 -3.50
CA VAL A 175 -7.29 10.47 -2.05
C VAL A 175 -8.52 11.34 -1.82
N GLY A 176 -9.40 10.91 -0.92
CA GLY A 176 -10.49 11.75 -0.43
C GLY A 176 -9.95 12.90 0.42
N VAL A 177 -10.55 14.08 0.29
CA VAL A 177 -10.20 15.28 1.05
C VAL A 177 -11.43 15.78 1.79
N GLU A 178 -11.28 16.16 3.06
CA GLU A 178 -12.35 16.75 3.86
C GLU A 178 -12.48 18.25 3.52
N LEU A 179 -13.37 18.55 2.57
CA LEU A 179 -13.56 19.91 2.06
C LEU A 179 -14.21 20.86 3.07
N SER A 180 -14.92 20.34 4.07
CA SER A 180 -15.55 21.15 5.11
C SER A 180 -14.55 21.83 6.05
N GLU A 181 -13.31 21.33 6.09
CA GLU A 181 -12.21 21.90 6.89
C GLU A 181 -11.43 23.00 6.13
N ILE A 182 -11.74 23.21 4.86
CA ILE A 182 -11.11 24.25 4.05
C ILE A 182 -11.91 25.55 4.21
N GLU A 183 -11.38 26.48 5.02
CA GLU A 183 -11.94 27.83 5.08
C GLU A 183 -11.75 28.54 3.73
N TYR A 184 -12.85 28.93 3.08
CA TYR A 184 -12.80 29.84 1.95
C TYR A 184 -12.38 31.20 2.50
N SER A 185 -11.16 31.61 2.27
CA SER A 185 -10.74 33.00 2.43
C SER A 185 -11.28 33.80 1.23
N ASP A 186 -12.39 34.51 1.42
CA ASP A 186 -12.92 35.48 0.46
C ASP A 186 -12.08 36.77 0.42
N SER A 187 -10.76 36.66 0.49
CA SER A 187 -9.87 37.81 0.36
C SER A 187 -9.16 37.78 -0.99
N ILE A 188 -9.83 38.45 -1.98
CA ILE A 188 -9.19 39.03 -3.15
C ILE A 188 -9.28 40.55 -3.01
#